data_31aac2f44a744de83897b648b9c27dc8
#
_entry.id   31aac2f44a744de83897b648b9c27dc8
#
_cell.length_a   1.000
_cell.length_b   1.000
_cell.length_c   1.000
_cell.angle_alpha   90.00
_cell.angle_beta   90.00
_cell.angle_gamma   90.00
#
_symmetry.space_group_name_H-M   'P 1'
#
loop_
_entity.id
_entity.type
_entity.pdbx_description
1 polymer ?
#
loop_
_entity_poly.entity_id
_entity_poly.type
_entity_poly.pdbx_seq_one_letter_code
_entity_poly.pdbx_strand_id
1 'polypeptide(L)'
;HVRSRRQRQMCIRDSGYTGQKYFFDKTIYDNRVFDSKGIADPGVEIQFGPNIKDWPEMAALPENLIVKVVSEIHDPVTTTDELIPSGETSSYRSNPLGLAEFTLSRKDPAYVGRAKEVQKAQKAIQEGKCPVEALPEMKPVMDVIKKDYPNVSKENLGVGSTIFAVKPGDGSAREQAASCQKVLGGWANIANEYATKRYRSNLINWGMLPFLIKEGELPFANGDYLFFPQIRKAVEEKDDVIRGYVVGAEGLKEFEVALGELTDDEREIILKGCLINYNRK
;
A
#
# COMPACT_ATOMS: atom_id res chain seq x y z
N HIS A 1 -6.27 -8.68 -50.00
CA HIS A 1 -5.84 -7.38 -49.48
C HIS A 1 -6.75 -6.95 -48.35
N VAL A 2 -6.25 -7.01 -47.11
CA VAL A 2 -6.96 -6.45 -45.95
C VAL A 2 -6.70 -4.95 -45.95
N ARG A 3 -7.70 -4.16 -46.34
CA ARG A 3 -7.62 -2.69 -46.25
C ARG A 3 -7.52 -2.27 -44.78
N SER A 4 -6.63 -1.34 -44.45
CA SER A 4 -6.51 -0.77 -43.12
C SER A 4 -7.84 -0.10 -42.67
N ARG A 5 -8.07 0.05 -41.38
CA ARG A 5 -9.26 0.77 -40.86
C ARG A 5 -9.40 2.16 -41.47
N ARG A 6 -8.26 2.85 -41.67
CA ARG A 6 -8.22 4.19 -42.27
C ARG A 6 -8.70 4.21 -43.71
N GLN A 7 -8.29 3.22 -44.52
CA GLN A 7 -8.74 3.05 -45.89
C GLN A 7 -10.23 2.71 -46.00
N ARG A 8 -10.77 1.93 -45.07
CA ARG A 8 -12.21 1.64 -45.02
C ARG A 8 -13.03 2.89 -44.69
N GLN A 9 -12.56 3.73 -43.79
CA GLN A 9 -13.23 5.00 -43.46
C GLN A 9 -13.19 5.99 -44.60
N MET A 10 -12.08 6.05 -45.34
CA MET A 10 -12.01 6.88 -46.56
C MET A 10 -12.96 6.37 -47.65
N CYS A 11 -13.01 5.07 -47.92
CA CYS A 11 -13.95 4.51 -48.90
C CYS A 11 -15.41 4.78 -48.55
N ILE A 12 -15.80 4.78 -47.29
CA ILE A 12 -17.15 5.14 -46.84
C ILE A 12 -17.45 6.62 -47.11
N ARG A 13 -16.48 7.51 -46.91
CA ARG A 13 -16.64 8.94 -47.20
C ARG A 13 -16.74 9.24 -48.69
N ASP A 14 -15.92 8.56 -49.51
CA ASP A 14 -15.84 8.79 -50.93
C ASP A 14 -16.98 8.11 -51.73
N SER A 15 -17.67 7.14 -51.14
CA SER A 15 -18.77 6.41 -51.80
C SER A 15 -20.15 7.05 -51.64
N GLY A 16 -20.27 8.23 -51.09
CA GLY A 16 -21.55 8.92 -50.87
C GLY A 16 -22.46 8.20 -49.85
N TYR A 17 -21.89 7.35 -49.01
CA TYR A 17 -22.63 6.65 -47.95
C TYR A 17 -23.19 7.66 -46.96
N THR A 18 -24.48 7.86 -47.00
CA THR A 18 -25.20 8.79 -46.10
C THR A 18 -25.53 8.16 -44.74
N GLY A 19 -24.92 7.06 -44.32
CA GLY A 19 -25.08 6.44 -43.03
C GLY A 19 -26.53 6.44 -42.46
N GLN A 20 -26.88 5.49 -41.63
CA GLN A 20 -28.10 5.63 -40.84
C GLN A 20 -27.97 6.86 -39.92
N LYS A 21 -29.03 7.68 -39.87
CA LYS A 21 -29.11 8.75 -38.87
C LYS A 21 -29.01 8.11 -37.50
N TYR A 22 -27.99 8.50 -36.77
CA TYR A 22 -27.83 8.08 -35.37
C TYR A 22 -28.96 8.73 -34.57
N PHE A 23 -29.79 7.88 -33.96
CA PHE A 23 -30.77 8.30 -32.97
C PHE A 23 -30.28 7.86 -31.59
N PHE A 24 -30.01 8.83 -30.73
CA PHE A 24 -29.65 8.55 -29.34
C PHE A 24 -30.93 8.45 -28.50
N ASP A 25 -31.25 7.25 -28.05
CA ASP A 25 -32.33 7.03 -27.10
C ASP A 25 -31.78 7.13 -25.67
N LYS A 26 -32.14 8.18 -24.97
CA LYS A 26 -31.73 8.48 -23.61
C LYS A 26 -32.47 7.63 -22.56
N THR A 27 -33.58 6.98 -22.93
CA THR A 27 -34.47 6.25 -22.01
C THR A 27 -33.73 5.22 -21.17
N ILE A 28 -32.72 4.54 -21.75
CA ILE A 28 -31.94 3.53 -21.06
C ILE A 28 -31.13 4.16 -19.91
N TYR A 29 -30.63 5.35 -20.11
CA TYR A 29 -29.88 6.09 -19.05
C TYR A 29 -30.84 6.62 -18.00
N ASP A 30 -31.91 7.26 -18.41
CA ASP A 30 -32.94 7.83 -17.52
C ASP A 30 -33.57 6.76 -16.60
N ASN A 31 -33.69 5.52 -17.07
CA ASN A 31 -34.22 4.41 -16.29
C ASN A 31 -33.19 3.73 -15.35
N ARG A 32 -31.90 4.00 -15.50
CA ARG A 32 -30.83 3.34 -14.73
C ARG A 32 -30.11 4.27 -13.77
N VAL A 33 -30.18 5.56 -13.97
CA VAL A 33 -29.50 6.57 -13.17
C VAL A 33 -30.53 7.33 -12.38
N PHE A 34 -30.44 7.26 -11.06
CA PHE A 34 -31.20 8.17 -10.20
C PHE A 34 -30.63 9.58 -10.36
N ASP A 35 -31.47 10.50 -10.85
CA ASP A 35 -31.12 11.92 -10.99
C ASP A 35 -31.80 12.72 -9.87
N SER A 36 -31.03 13.06 -8.87
CA SER A 36 -31.48 13.93 -7.73
C SER A 36 -31.66 15.39 -8.17
N LYS A 37 -31.32 15.75 -9.41
CA LYS A 37 -31.31 17.14 -9.94
C LYS A 37 -30.50 18.10 -9.06
N GLY A 38 -29.45 17.60 -8.42
CA GLY A 38 -28.59 18.36 -7.53
C GLY A 38 -29.19 18.65 -6.14
N ILE A 39 -30.34 18.05 -5.81
CA ILE A 39 -30.95 18.18 -4.49
C ILE A 39 -30.35 17.12 -3.56
N ALA A 40 -29.68 17.57 -2.49
CA ALA A 40 -29.15 16.66 -1.48
C ALA A 40 -30.30 16.12 -0.62
N ASP A 41 -30.35 14.83 -0.41
CA ASP A 41 -31.24 14.18 0.55
C ASP A 41 -30.40 13.57 1.69
N PRO A 42 -30.35 14.21 2.86
CA PRO A 42 -29.56 13.72 3.99
C PRO A 42 -30.14 12.43 4.61
N GLY A 43 -31.35 12.02 4.24
CA GLY A 43 -31.97 10.78 4.71
C GLY A 43 -31.62 9.54 3.87
N VAL A 44 -30.87 9.72 2.78
CA VAL A 44 -30.48 8.57 1.94
C VAL A 44 -29.34 7.81 2.60
N GLU A 45 -29.58 6.53 2.86
CA GLU A 45 -28.56 5.58 3.32
C GLU A 45 -27.83 4.95 2.14
N ILE A 46 -26.51 4.85 2.22
CA ILE A 46 -25.71 4.13 1.26
C ILE A 46 -25.77 2.64 1.55
N GLN A 47 -26.34 1.87 0.62
CA GLN A 47 -26.35 0.41 0.71
C GLN A 47 -25.29 -0.17 -0.22
N PHE A 48 -24.31 -0.86 0.37
CA PHE A 48 -23.28 -1.54 -0.40
C PHE A 48 -23.80 -2.83 -1.02
N GLY A 49 -23.41 -3.07 -2.27
CA GLY A 49 -23.57 -4.37 -2.91
C GLY A 49 -22.74 -5.46 -2.21
N PRO A 50 -22.95 -6.75 -2.54
CA PRO A 50 -22.36 -7.88 -1.83
C PRO A 50 -20.83 -7.90 -1.83
N ASN A 51 -20.20 -7.36 -2.87
CA ASN A 51 -18.72 -7.29 -3.01
C ASN A 51 -18.16 -5.89 -2.79
N ILE A 52 -18.92 -4.98 -2.17
CA ILE A 52 -18.44 -3.63 -1.87
C ILE A 52 -18.21 -3.54 -0.36
N LYS A 53 -17.01 -3.15 0.05
CA LYS A 53 -16.62 -2.94 1.43
C LYS A 53 -15.86 -1.62 1.57
N ASP A 54 -16.04 -0.96 2.70
CA ASP A 54 -15.23 0.21 3.04
C ASP A 54 -13.77 -0.16 3.26
N TRP A 55 -12.93 0.87 3.13
CA TRP A 55 -11.54 0.79 3.54
C TRP A 55 -11.44 0.68 5.06
N PRO A 56 -10.52 -0.15 5.58
CA PRO A 56 -10.23 -0.13 7.00
C PRO A 56 -9.63 1.23 7.41
N GLU A 57 -9.77 1.57 8.68
CA GLU A 57 -9.14 2.77 9.21
C GLU A 57 -7.61 2.69 9.07
N MET A 58 -7.02 3.79 8.59
CA MET A 58 -5.58 3.92 8.41
C MET A 58 -5.01 4.77 9.53
N ALA A 59 -4.12 4.18 10.34
CA ALA A 59 -3.45 4.89 11.40
C ALA A 59 -2.44 5.92 10.85
N ALA A 60 -2.30 7.05 11.53
CA ALA A 60 -1.24 8.02 11.28
C ALA A 60 0.14 7.40 11.57
N LEU A 61 1.20 7.93 10.94
CA LEU A 61 2.56 7.47 11.19
C LEU A 61 2.89 7.64 12.68
N PRO A 62 3.28 6.58 13.39
CA PRO A 62 3.66 6.65 14.79
C PRO A 62 5.02 7.35 14.97
N GLU A 63 5.35 7.70 16.21
CA GLU A 63 6.67 8.25 16.53
C GLU A 63 7.79 7.24 16.28
N ASN A 64 7.57 6.00 16.73
CA ASN A 64 8.48 4.88 16.54
C ASN A 64 7.79 3.76 15.78
N LEU A 65 8.52 3.06 14.92
CA LEU A 65 7.96 2.02 14.08
C LEU A 65 8.77 0.74 14.17
N ILE A 66 8.09 -0.38 14.39
CA ILE A 66 8.64 -1.73 14.23
C ILE A 66 7.96 -2.36 13.02
N VAL A 67 8.75 -2.87 12.10
CA VAL A 67 8.23 -3.66 10.97
C VAL A 67 8.92 -5.01 10.89
N LYS A 68 8.14 -6.06 10.67
CA LYS A 68 8.66 -7.39 10.36
C LYS A 68 8.84 -7.52 8.85
N VAL A 69 9.99 -8.01 8.42
CA VAL A 69 10.20 -8.40 7.02
C VAL A 69 9.41 -9.67 6.78
N VAL A 70 8.36 -9.59 5.97
CA VAL A 70 7.43 -10.71 5.74
C VAL A 70 7.53 -11.31 4.34
N SER A 71 8.32 -10.68 3.46
CA SER A 71 8.71 -11.23 2.16
C SER A 71 10.00 -10.59 1.68
N GLU A 72 10.81 -11.37 0.99
CA GLU A 72 12.10 -10.96 0.43
C GLU A 72 12.19 -11.48 -1.01
N ILE A 73 12.27 -10.55 -1.98
CA ILE A 73 12.18 -10.85 -3.41
C ILE A 73 13.45 -10.36 -4.10
N HIS A 74 14.25 -11.29 -4.58
CA HIS A 74 15.54 -11.03 -5.22
C HIS A 74 15.50 -11.00 -6.75
N ASP A 75 14.32 -11.15 -7.36
CA ASP A 75 14.21 -11.00 -8.81
C ASP A 75 14.60 -9.58 -9.24
N PRO A 76 15.30 -9.43 -10.37
CA PRO A 76 15.77 -8.12 -10.83
C PRO A 76 14.65 -7.09 -10.98
N VAL A 77 13.45 -7.53 -11.33
CA VAL A 77 12.23 -6.71 -11.41
C VAL A 77 11.06 -7.52 -10.87
N THR A 78 10.23 -6.90 -10.03
CA THR A 78 8.96 -7.49 -9.56
C THR A 78 7.80 -6.71 -10.17
N THR A 79 6.98 -7.40 -10.93
CA THR A 79 5.83 -6.79 -11.60
C THR A 79 4.67 -6.54 -10.64
N THR A 80 3.78 -5.60 -11.01
CA THR A 80 2.56 -5.36 -10.23
C THR A 80 1.61 -6.57 -10.27
N ASP A 81 1.67 -7.42 -11.29
CA ASP A 81 0.86 -8.65 -11.38
C ASP A 81 1.39 -9.76 -10.46
N GLU A 82 2.68 -9.76 -10.14
CA GLU A 82 3.26 -10.61 -9.09
C GLU A 82 2.91 -10.09 -7.69
N LEU A 83 2.86 -8.76 -7.51
CA LEU A 83 2.43 -8.15 -6.24
C LEU A 83 0.94 -8.37 -5.99
N ILE A 84 0.11 -8.24 -7.03
CA ILE A 84 -1.34 -8.49 -6.98
C ILE A 84 -1.84 -8.95 -8.35
N PRO A 85 -2.37 -10.16 -8.51
CA PRO A 85 -2.84 -10.69 -9.80
C PRO A 85 -4.16 -10.04 -10.21
N SER A 86 -4.10 -8.81 -10.72
CA SER A 86 -5.24 -7.92 -10.95
C SER A 86 -6.28 -8.44 -11.94
N GLY A 87 -5.88 -9.29 -12.88
CA GLY A 87 -6.79 -9.92 -13.85
C GLY A 87 -7.75 -10.90 -13.19
N GLU A 88 -7.23 -11.79 -12.36
CA GLU A 88 -7.99 -12.84 -11.67
C GLU A 88 -8.85 -12.29 -10.54
N THR A 89 -8.44 -11.17 -9.95
CA THR A 89 -9.08 -10.56 -8.77
C THR A 89 -10.00 -9.41 -9.12
N SER A 90 -10.38 -9.25 -10.39
CA SER A 90 -11.16 -8.11 -10.86
C SER A 90 -12.51 -7.93 -10.15
N SER A 91 -13.14 -9.02 -9.69
CA SER A 91 -14.40 -9.01 -8.93
C SER A 91 -14.27 -8.44 -7.51
N TYR A 92 -13.06 -8.35 -6.97
CA TYR A 92 -12.77 -7.84 -5.62
C TYR A 92 -12.33 -6.38 -5.59
N ARG A 93 -12.30 -5.67 -6.72
CA ARG A 93 -11.77 -4.29 -6.80
C ARG A 93 -12.44 -3.29 -5.85
N SER A 94 -13.70 -3.50 -5.51
CA SER A 94 -14.46 -2.69 -4.56
C SER A 94 -14.51 -3.30 -3.14
N ASN A 95 -13.67 -4.31 -2.88
CA ASN A 95 -13.55 -4.98 -1.59
C ASN A 95 -12.08 -5.06 -1.21
N PRO A 96 -11.51 -4.01 -0.59
CA PRO A 96 -10.08 -3.96 -0.29
C PRO A 96 -9.60 -5.12 0.58
N LEU A 97 -10.42 -5.54 1.56
CA LEU A 97 -10.10 -6.68 2.42
C LEU A 97 -10.06 -7.99 1.63
N GLY A 98 -11.05 -8.23 0.77
CA GLY A 98 -11.09 -9.43 -0.07
C GLY A 98 -9.99 -9.44 -1.12
N LEU A 99 -9.68 -8.27 -1.73
CA LEU A 99 -8.60 -8.16 -2.71
C LEU A 99 -7.23 -8.43 -2.07
N ALA A 100 -7.00 -7.93 -0.86
CA ALA A 100 -5.72 -8.08 -0.17
C ALA A 100 -5.33 -9.55 0.11
N GLU A 101 -6.31 -10.47 0.16
CA GLU A 101 -6.04 -11.91 0.32
C GLU A 101 -5.22 -12.52 -0.83
N PHE A 102 -5.14 -11.85 -1.95
CA PHE A 102 -4.39 -12.30 -3.13
C PHE A 102 -3.00 -11.65 -3.25
N THR A 103 -2.61 -10.81 -2.30
CA THR A 103 -1.30 -10.13 -2.32
C THR A 103 -0.19 -11.15 -2.34
N LEU A 104 0.74 -11.02 -3.31
CA LEU A 104 1.87 -11.91 -3.55
C LEU A 104 1.50 -13.39 -3.75
N SER A 105 0.23 -13.72 -4.00
CA SER A 105 -0.25 -15.11 -4.07
C SER A 105 0.51 -15.97 -5.09
N ARG A 106 1.03 -15.38 -6.15
CA ARG A 106 1.82 -16.07 -7.18
C ARG A 106 3.32 -16.13 -6.85
N LYS A 107 3.82 -15.19 -6.06
CA LYS A 107 5.26 -15.04 -5.78
C LYS A 107 5.64 -15.61 -4.42
N ASP A 108 4.84 -15.31 -3.42
CA ASP A 108 5.05 -15.72 -2.04
C ASP A 108 3.69 -16.00 -1.35
N PRO A 109 3.10 -17.17 -1.58
CA PRO A 109 1.76 -17.49 -1.08
C PRO A 109 1.61 -17.40 0.44
N ALA A 110 2.70 -17.50 1.20
CA ALA A 110 2.69 -17.40 2.66
C ALA A 110 2.70 -15.95 3.18
N TYR A 111 2.92 -14.96 2.30
CA TYR A 111 2.98 -13.53 2.64
C TYR A 111 1.76 -13.06 3.44
N VAL A 112 0.54 -13.34 2.96
CA VAL A 112 -0.71 -12.88 3.57
C VAL A 112 -0.83 -13.38 5.01
N GLY A 113 -0.51 -14.66 5.23
CA GLY A 113 -0.54 -15.26 6.58
C GLY A 113 0.45 -14.55 7.52
N ARG A 114 1.70 -14.36 7.09
CA ARG A 114 2.72 -13.67 7.88
C ARG A 114 2.36 -12.20 8.17
N ALA A 115 1.86 -11.47 7.18
CA ALA A 115 1.44 -10.08 7.35
C ALA A 115 0.29 -9.94 8.35
N LYS A 116 -0.72 -10.81 8.26
CA LYS A 116 -1.86 -10.82 9.20
C LYS A 116 -1.44 -11.15 10.63
N GLU A 117 -0.48 -12.05 10.82
CA GLU A 117 0.06 -12.34 12.17
C GLU A 117 0.65 -11.07 12.80
N VAL A 118 1.49 -10.34 12.05
CA VAL A 118 2.07 -9.09 12.54
C VAL A 118 1.01 -8.01 12.77
N GLN A 119 -0.02 -7.96 11.92
CA GLN A 119 -1.11 -6.99 12.03
C GLN A 119 -1.87 -7.11 13.36
N LYS A 120 -1.89 -8.30 14.01
CA LYS A 120 -2.52 -8.49 15.32
C LYS A 120 -1.94 -7.55 16.38
N ALA A 121 -0.63 -7.32 16.33
CA ALA A 121 0.03 -6.41 17.26
C ALA A 121 -0.43 -4.95 17.07
N GLN A 122 -0.56 -4.48 15.82
CA GLN A 122 -1.08 -3.13 15.53
C GLN A 122 -2.54 -2.97 15.96
N LYS A 123 -3.38 -3.97 15.72
CA LYS A 123 -4.77 -3.96 16.18
C LYS A 123 -4.87 -3.90 17.71
N ALA A 124 -4.02 -4.64 18.41
CA ALA A 124 -3.94 -4.56 19.87
C ALA A 124 -3.58 -3.15 20.35
N ILE A 125 -2.60 -2.49 19.71
CA ILE A 125 -2.23 -1.10 20.03
C ILE A 125 -3.43 -0.16 19.81
N GLN A 126 -4.15 -0.28 18.69
CA GLN A 126 -5.34 0.53 18.40
C GLN A 126 -6.47 0.31 19.42
N GLU A 127 -6.58 -0.89 19.97
CA GLU A 127 -7.52 -1.23 21.07
C GLU A 127 -7.00 -0.83 22.46
N GLY A 128 -5.84 -0.18 22.56
CA GLY A 128 -5.21 0.21 23.82
C GLY A 128 -4.56 -0.96 24.59
N LYS A 129 -4.43 -2.14 23.96
CA LYS A 129 -3.82 -3.35 24.53
C LYS A 129 -2.31 -3.40 24.29
N CYS A 130 -1.62 -4.27 24.98
CA CYS A 130 -0.20 -4.50 24.77
C CYS A 130 0.02 -5.35 23.50
N PRO A 131 0.88 -4.92 22.56
CA PRO A 131 1.14 -5.68 21.33
C PRO A 131 1.72 -7.08 21.59
N VAL A 132 2.46 -7.25 22.69
CA VAL A 132 3.07 -8.54 23.09
C VAL A 132 2.01 -9.58 23.49
N GLU A 133 0.85 -9.16 23.99
CA GLU A 133 -0.25 -10.09 24.32
C GLU A 133 -0.86 -10.68 23.05
N ALA A 134 -0.99 -9.87 21.99
CA ALA A 134 -1.54 -10.32 20.71
C ALA A 134 -0.51 -11.05 19.83
N LEU A 135 0.77 -10.73 19.99
CA LEU A 135 1.89 -11.32 19.26
C LEU A 135 3.06 -11.59 20.21
N PRO A 136 3.05 -12.76 20.92
CA PRO A 136 4.04 -13.09 21.96
C PRO A 136 5.49 -13.09 21.48
N GLU A 137 5.74 -13.39 20.20
CA GLU A 137 7.09 -13.36 19.61
C GLU A 137 7.73 -11.95 19.63
N MET A 138 6.94 -10.89 19.83
CA MET A 138 7.47 -9.52 19.98
C MET A 138 8.08 -9.27 21.36
N LYS A 139 7.88 -10.15 22.35
CA LYS A 139 8.42 -9.92 23.69
C LYS A 139 9.95 -9.75 23.69
N PRO A 140 10.73 -10.69 23.15
CA PRO A 140 12.19 -10.51 23.07
C PRO A 140 12.59 -9.29 22.23
N VAL A 141 11.85 -8.97 21.17
CA VAL A 141 12.09 -7.77 20.34
C VAL A 141 11.96 -6.51 21.19
N MET A 142 10.87 -6.38 21.93
CA MET A 142 10.62 -5.24 22.82
C MET A 142 11.64 -5.15 23.96
N ASP A 143 12.03 -6.29 24.52
CA ASP A 143 13.02 -6.36 25.60
C ASP A 143 14.40 -5.86 25.12
N VAL A 144 14.80 -6.18 23.89
CA VAL A 144 16.02 -5.66 23.27
C VAL A 144 15.93 -4.15 23.01
N ILE A 145 14.84 -3.69 22.36
CA ILE A 145 14.66 -2.26 22.04
C ILE A 145 14.66 -1.41 23.31
N LYS A 146 14.01 -1.84 24.37
CA LYS A 146 13.90 -1.08 25.62
C LYS A 146 15.21 -0.88 26.37
N LYS A 147 16.25 -1.66 26.08
CA LYS A 147 17.59 -1.44 26.68
C LYS A 147 18.18 -0.10 26.25
N ASP A 148 18.02 0.24 24.95
CA ASP A 148 18.59 1.45 24.38
C ASP A 148 17.54 2.57 24.21
N TYR A 149 16.27 2.18 24.09
CA TYR A 149 15.11 3.09 23.90
C TYR A 149 14.04 2.83 24.97
N PRO A 150 14.29 3.17 26.25
CA PRO A 150 13.39 2.84 27.36
C PRO A 150 12.01 3.52 27.28
N ASN A 151 11.92 4.64 26.54
CA ASN A 151 10.69 5.43 26.38
C ASN A 151 9.75 4.87 25.30
N VAL A 152 10.13 3.82 24.58
CA VAL A 152 9.27 3.17 23.60
C VAL A 152 8.14 2.41 24.31
N SER A 153 6.91 2.79 24.02
CA SER A 153 5.70 2.25 24.61
C SER A 153 4.59 2.11 23.58
N LYS A 154 3.49 1.45 23.93
CA LYS A 154 2.36 1.29 23.02
C LYS A 154 1.71 2.60 22.55
N GLU A 155 1.91 3.69 23.30
CA GLU A 155 1.35 5.01 23.01
C GLU A 155 2.09 5.72 21.87
N ASN A 156 3.38 5.40 21.66
CA ASN A 156 4.23 6.05 20.66
C ASN A 156 4.81 5.06 19.63
N LEU A 157 4.30 3.82 19.62
CA LEU A 157 4.78 2.74 18.76
C LEU A 157 3.73 2.32 17.73
N GLY A 158 4.17 2.10 16.50
CA GLY A 158 3.42 1.34 15.50
C GLY A 158 4.13 0.03 15.17
N VAL A 159 3.34 -0.97 14.84
CA VAL A 159 3.83 -2.30 14.46
C VAL A 159 3.21 -2.71 13.14
N GLY A 160 4.00 -3.25 12.24
CA GLY A 160 3.47 -3.78 11.00
C GLY A 160 4.47 -4.57 10.18
N SER A 161 4.19 -4.69 8.90
CA SER A 161 5.01 -5.48 7.98
C SER A 161 5.71 -4.60 6.94
N THR A 162 6.78 -5.16 6.39
CA THR A 162 7.48 -4.64 5.21
C THR A 162 7.86 -5.78 4.30
N ILE A 163 8.06 -5.47 3.02
CA ILE A 163 8.70 -6.37 2.06
C ILE A 163 10.02 -5.76 1.61
N PHE A 164 10.96 -6.61 1.24
CA PHE A 164 12.08 -6.23 0.40
C PHE A 164 11.86 -6.74 -1.02
N ALA A 165 12.16 -5.90 -2.01
CA ALA A 165 12.26 -6.31 -3.40
C ALA A 165 13.28 -5.45 -4.14
N VAL A 166 14.08 -6.05 -5.04
CA VAL A 166 15.13 -5.34 -5.76
C VAL A 166 14.57 -4.14 -6.52
N LYS A 167 13.57 -4.37 -7.38
CA LYS A 167 12.95 -3.31 -8.20
C LYS A 167 11.45 -3.58 -8.40
N PRO A 168 10.60 -3.29 -7.41
CA PRO A 168 9.17 -3.57 -7.47
C PRO A 168 8.39 -2.50 -8.24
N GLY A 169 7.23 -2.92 -8.79
CA GLY A 169 6.19 -2.01 -9.27
C GLY A 169 6.18 -1.76 -10.77
N ASP A 170 6.75 -2.65 -11.58
CA ASP A 170 6.59 -2.63 -13.03
C ASP A 170 5.21 -3.18 -13.42
N GLY A 171 4.45 -2.41 -14.19
CA GLY A 171 3.11 -2.80 -14.63
C GLY A 171 2.05 -1.72 -14.44
N SER A 172 0.77 -2.07 -14.52
CA SER A 172 -0.37 -1.14 -14.50
C SER A 172 -1.18 -1.15 -13.20
N ALA A 173 -1.24 -2.26 -12.46
CA ALA A 173 -2.01 -2.41 -11.22
C ALA A 173 -1.30 -1.86 -9.97
N ARG A 174 -0.69 -0.67 -10.09
CA ARG A 174 0.19 -0.08 -9.08
C ARG A 174 -0.53 0.31 -7.80
N GLU A 175 -1.75 0.79 -7.95
CA GLU A 175 -2.59 1.20 -6.83
C GLU A 175 -2.92 -0.02 -5.96
N GLN A 176 -3.46 -1.09 -6.56
CA GLN A 176 -3.80 -2.30 -5.81
C GLN A 176 -2.55 -2.99 -5.22
N ALA A 177 -1.42 -2.94 -5.92
CA ALA A 177 -0.17 -3.48 -5.42
C ALA A 177 0.32 -2.78 -4.13
N ALA A 178 0.00 -1.50 -3.95
CA ALA A 178 0.30 -0.74 -2.73
C ALA A 178 -0.80 -0.88 -1.68
N SER A 179 -2.06 -0.63 -2.06
CA SER A 179 -3.19 -0.63 -1.12
C SER A 179 -3.41 -1.98 -0.44
N CYS A 180 -3.24 -3.09 -1.16
CA CYS A 180 -3.40 -4.42 -0.59
C CYS A 180 -2.37 -4.72 0.50
N GLN A 181 -1.12 -4.28 0.33
CA GLN A 181 -0.11 -4.39 1.38
C GLN A 181 -0.48 -3.55 2.60
N LYS A 182 -0.94 -2.30 2.39
CA LYS A 182 -1.40 -1.42 3.49
C LYS A 182 -2.56 -2.03 4.26
N VAL A 183 -3.54 -2.58 3.58
CA VAL A 183 -4.70 -3.26 4.19
C VAL A 183 -4.29 -4.43 5.07
N LEU A 184 -3.21 -5.12 4.72
CA LEU A 184 -2.62 -6.21 5.51
C LEU A 184 -1.66 -5.75 6.62
N GLY A 185 -1.60 -4.43 6.88
CA GLY A 185 -0.74 -3.87 7.91
C GLY A 185 0.67 -3.51 7.45
N GLY A 186 0.88 -3.34 6.14
CA GLY A 186 2.14 -2.85 5.59
C GLY A 186 2.39 -1.37 5.94
N TRP A 187 3.58 -1.06 6.44
CA TRP A 187 4.03 0.29 6.74
C TRP A 187 5.13 0.81 5.82
N ALA A 188 5.85 -0.09 5.20
CA ALA A 188 6.96 0.25 4.32
C ALA A 188 7.14 -0.78 3.21
N ASN A 189 7.80 -0.36 2.14
CA ASN A 189 8.55 -1.23 1.25
C ASN A 189 9.99 -0.82 1.30
N ILE A 190 10.91 -1.79 1.23
CA ILE A 190 12.34 -1.55 1.12
C ILE A 190 12.76 -2.06 -0.26
N ALA A 191 13.42 -1.21 -1.06
CA ALA A 191 13.85 -1.54 -2.41
C ALA A 191 15.23 -0.96 -2.72
N ASN A 192 15.95 -1.55 -3.67
CA ASN A 192 17.14 -0.89 -4.21
C ASN A 192 16.71 0.24 -5.16
N GLU A 193 15.65 0.01 -5.94
CA GLU A 193 15.05 0.98 -6.84
C GLU A 193 13.56 0.69 -7.00
N TYR A 194 12.76 1.69 -7.31
CA TYR A 194 11.36 1.49 -7.70
C TYR A 194 11.24 1.48 -9.23
N ALA A 195 10.64 0.43 -9.79
CA ALA A 195 10.50 0.25 -11.23
C ALA A 195 9.76 1.42 -11.91
N THR A 196 8.83 2.05 -11.20
CA THR A 196 8.12 3.23 -11.69
C THR A 196 7.90 4.25 -10.58
N LYS A 197 8.00 5.55 -10.91
CA LYS A 197 7.60 6.64 -10.01
C LYS A 197 6.16 6.50 -9.54
N ARG A 198 5.27 5.97 -10.40
CA ARG A 198 3.85 5.79 -10.07
C ARG A 198 3.61 4.75 -8.96
N TYR A 199 4.35 3.64 -8.95
CA TYR A 199 4.23 2.69 -7.85
C TYR A 199 4.69 3.30 -6.52
N ARG A 200 5.84 4.00 -6.54
CA ARG A 200 6.33 4.73 -5.36
C ARG A 200 5.31 5.75 -4.86
N SER A 201 4.71 6.55 -5.76
CA SER A 201 3.66 7.51 -5.39
C SER A 201 2.41 6.83 -4.80
N ASN A 202 2.05 5.63 -5.28
CA ASN A 202 0.94 4.88 -4.67
C ASN A 202 1.27 4.38 -3.26
N LEU A 203 2.51 3.97 -2.98
CA LEU A 203 2.94 3.66 -1.61
C LEU A 203 2.75 4.88 -0.70
N ILE A 204 3.21 6.05 -1.14
CA ILE A 204 3.06 7.33 -0.42
C ILE A 204 1.58 7.66 -0.19
N ASN A 205 0.73 7.56 -1.22
CA ASN A 205 -0.70 7.83 -1.11
C ASN A 205 -1.40 6.93 -0.08
N TRP A 206 -0.89 5.73 0.15
CA TRP A 206 -1.34 4.83 1.20
C TRP A 206 -0.57 4.98 2.51
N GLY A 207 0.23 6.06 2.66
CA GLY A 207 0.97 6.35 3.88
C GLY A 207 2.04 5.31 4.20
N MET A 208 2.53 4.60 3.19
CA MET A 208 3.64 3.66 3.33
C MET A 208 4.96 4.36 3.02
N LEU A 209 5.99 4.01 3.78
CA LEU A 209 7.33 4.53 3.62
C LEU A 209 8.05 3.84 2.45
N PRO A 210 8.37 4.55 1.35
CA PRO A 210 9.04 3.96 0.21
C PRO A 210 10.56 3.99 0.40
N PHE A 211 11.07 3.17 1.29
CA PHE A 211 12.49 3.12 1.61
C PHE A 211 13.34 2.63 0.44
N LEU A 212 14.50 3.27 0.31
CA LEU A 212 15.58 2.87 -0.59
C LEU A 212 16.78 2.40 0.23
N ILE A 213 17.33 1.25 -0.13
CA ILE A 213 18.56 0.71 0.43
C ILE A 213 19.58 0.49 -0.69
N LYS A 214 20.85 0.73 -0.41
CA LYS A 214 21.92 0.51 -1.38
C LYS A 214 21.97 -0.95 -1.81
N GLU A 215 22.34 -1.17 -3.06
CA GLU A 215 22.62 -2.52 -3.58
C GLU A 215 23.78 -3.14 -2.78
N GLY A 216 23.69 -4.44 -2.56
CA GLY A 216 24.68 -5.21 -1.82
C GLY A 216 24.06 -6.28 -0.93
N GLU A 217 24.81 -6.75 0.03
CA GLU A 217 24.33 -7.69 1.04
C GLU A 217 23.33 -7.00 1.97
N LEU A 218 22.13 -7.58 2.11
CA LEU A 218 21.11 -7.05 2.99
C LEU A 218 21.51 -7.24 4.46
N PRO A 219 21.28 -6.22 5.30
CA PRO A 219 21.55 -6.34 6.74
C PRO A 219 20.54 -7.21 7.48
N PHE A 220 19.43 -7.56 6.83
CA PHE A 220 18.29 -8.30 7.39
C PHE A 220 17.85 -9.41 6.44
N ALA A 221 17.01 -10.32 6.94
CA ALA A 221 16.39 -11.40 6.18
C ALA A 221 14.88 -11.47 6.45
N ASN A 222 14.18 -12.29 5.66
CA ASN A 222 12.77 -12.58 5.87
C ASN A 222 12.55 -13.17 7.29
N GLY A 223 11.66 -12.54 8.04
CA GLY A 223 11.35 -12.88 9.43
C GLY A 223 11.97 -11.93 10.44
N ASP A 224 12.99 -11.15 10.08
CA ASP A 224 13.61 -10.20 10.97
C ASP A 224 12.70 -9.02 11.32
N TYR A 225 12.87 -8.48 12.52
CA TYR A 225 12.25 -7.26 12.99
C TYR A 225 13.19 -6.08 12.81
N LEU A 226 12.67 -5.04 12.17
CA LEU A 226 13.38 -3.78 11.93
C LEU A 226 12.74 -2.69 12.80
N PHE A 227 13.57 -1.92 13.49
CA PHE A 227 13.13 -0.83 14.35
C PHE A 227 13.60 0.50 13.79
N PHE A 228 12.67 1.44 13.65
CA PHE A 228 12.91 2.81 13.20
C PHE A 228 12.50 3.78 14.31
N PRO A 229 13.42 4.20 15.17
CA PRO A 229 13.13 5.19 16.21
C PRO A 229 12.88 6.56 15.59
N GLN A 230 11.97 7.32 16.18
CA GLN A 230 11.64 8.71 15.79
C GLN A 230 11.38 8.88 14.28
N ILE A 231 10.83 7.86 13.63
CA ILE A 231 10.56 7.87 12.18
C ILE A 231 9.65 9.03 11.79
N ARG A 232 8.66 9.36 12.63
CA ARG A 232 7.77 10.48 12.37
C ARG A 232 8.55 11.79 12.29
N LYS A 233 9.44 12.02 13.26
CA LYS A 233 10.30 13.21 13.30
C LYS A 233 11.24 13.27 12.08
N ALA A 234 11.86 12.15 11.69
CA ALA A 234 12.71 12.09 10.51
C ALA A 234 11.96 12.49 9.22
N VAL A 235 10.69 12.07 9.09
CA VAL A 235 9.83 12.50 7.96
C VAL A 235 9.50 14.00 8.04
N GLU A 236 9.20 14.53 9.23
CA GLU A 236 8.88 15.95 9.47
C GLU A 236 10.09 16.86 9.22
N GLU A 237 11.28 16.46 9.67
CA GLU A 237 12.53 17.23 9.55
C GLU A 237 13.21 17.06 8.18
N LYS A 238 12.66 16.20 7.32
CA LYS A 238 13.15 15.95 5.94
C LYS A 238 14.55 15.33 5.92
N ASP A 239 14.79 14.38 6.83
CA ASP A 239 16.07 13.68 6.88
C ASP A 239 16.31 12.91 5.58
N ASP A 240 17.49 13.07 4.99
CA ASP A 240 17.88 12.38 3.76
C ASP A 240 18.18 10.91 4.02
N VAL A 241 18.75 10.62 5.18
CA VAL A 241 19.12 9.26 5.63
C VAL A 241 18.35 8.94 6.90
N ILE A 242 17.67 7.81 6.88
CA ILE A 242 16.91 7.30 8.03
C ILE A 242 17.66 6.12 8.60
N ARG A 243 17.96 6.20 9.89
CA ARG A 243 18.60 5.15 10.63
C ARG A 243 17.58 4.13 11.10
N GLY A 244 17.84 2.86 10.77
CA GLY A 244 17.08 1.71 11.22
C GLY A 244 17.97 0.70 11.96
N TYR A 245 17.35 -0.21 12.67
CA TYR A 245 18.04 -1.27 13.40
C TYR A 245 17.38 -2.62 13.12
N VAL A 246 18.21 -3.61 12.79
CA VAL A 246 17.79 -5.01 12.85
C VAL A 246 17.82 -5.43 14.32
N VAL A 247 16.70 -5.95 14.82
CA VAL A 247 16.58 -6.35 16.22
C VAL A 247 16.97 -7.82 16.35
N GLY A 248 18.21 -8.06 16.79
CA GLY A 248 18.74 -9.39 17.05
C GLY A 248 18.73 -9.76 18.52
N ALA A 249 19.02 -11.03 18.84
CA ALA A 249 19.09 -11.51 20.22
C ALA A 249 20.20 -10.81 21.03
N GLU A 250 21.30 -10.42 20.37
CA GLU A 250 22.46 -9.77 21.01
C GLU A 250 22.31 -8.24 21.10
N GLY A 251 21.34 -7.63 20.43
CA GLY A 251 21.14 -6.19 20.44
C GLY A 251 20.66 -5.63 19.11
N LEU A 252 20.86 -4.34 18.93
CA LEU A 252 20.45 -3.58 17.74
C LEU A 252 21.62 -3.45 16.76
N LYS A 253 21.44 -3.95 15.53
CA LYS A 253 22.40 -3.78 14.44
C LYS A 253 21.93 -2.66 13.52
N GLU A 254 22.69 -1.56 13.49
CA GLU A 254 22.36 -0.38 12.70
C GLU A 254 22.46 -0.63 11.19
N PHE A 255 21.54 -0.02 10.43
CA PHE A 255 21.60 0.13 8.99
C PHE A 255 20.92 1.43 8.56
N GLU A 256 21.11 1.83 7.32
CA GLU A 256 20.59 3.08 6.78
C GLU A 256 19.68 2.82 5.58
N VAL A 257 18.61 3.61 5.51
CA VAL A 257 17.72 3.70 4.36
C VAL A 257 17.46 5.16 4.02
N ALA A 258 16.96 5.44 2.82
CA ALA A 258 16.54 6.77 2.39
C ALA A 258 15.08 6.73 1.91
N LEU A 259 14.38 7.86 2.03
CA LEU A 259 13.06 8.03 1.43
C LEU A 259 13.13 8.58 -0.01
N GLY A 260 14.28 9.13 -0.40
CA GLY A 260 14.44 9.89 -1.62
C GLY A 260 13.68 11.22 -1.58
N GLU A 261 13.59 11.89 -2.70
CA GLU A 261 12.87 13.17 -2.79
C GLU A 261 11.38 12.99 -2.53
N LEU A 262 10.83 13.75 -1.61
CA LEU A 262 9.42 13.86 -1.28
C LEU A 262 9.01 15.33 -1.27
N THR A 263 7.84 15.63 -1.82
CA THR A 263 7.21 16.95 -1.66
C THR A 263 6.67 17.11 -0.24
N ASP A 264 6.34 18.33 0.15
CA ASP A 264 5.74 18.60 1.46
C ASP A 264 4.37 17.92 1.61
N ASP A 265 3.56 17.91 0.54
CA ASP A 265 2.27 17.21 0.53
C ASP A 265 2.44 15.68 0.67
N GLU A 266 3.43 15.08 0.00
CA GLU A 266 3.72 13.65 0.14
C GLU A 266 4.14 13.29 1.57
N ARG A 267 4.91 14.14 2.24
CA ARG A 267 5.27 13.97 3.66
C ARG A 267 4.05 14.03 4.56
N GLU A 268 3.19 15.04 4.36
CA GLU A 268 1.94 15.17 5.11
C GLU A 268 1.02 13.97 4.92
N ILE A 269 0.91 13.42 3.71
CA ILE A 269 0.14 12.21 3.43
C ILE A 269 0.68 11.02 4.23
N ILE A 270 2.00 10.83 4.25
CA ILE A 270 2.65 9.78 5.05
C ILE A 270 2.36 9.98 6.53
N LEU A 271 2.54 11.21 7.05
CA LEU A 271 2.32 11.55 8.44
C LEU A 271 0.87 11.30 8.89
N LYS A 272 -0.11 11.60 8.03
CA LYS A 272 -1.53 11.38 8.30
C LYS A 272 -1.99 9.93 8.05
N GLY A 273 -1.12 9.08 7.50
CA GLY A 273 -1.35 7.66 7.31
C GLY A 273 -1.95 7.26 5.96
N CYS A 274 -2.55 8.18 5.21
CA CYS A 274 -2.94 8.00 3.80
C CYS A 274 -3.54 9.29 3.21
N LEU A 275 -3.68 9.32 1.88
CA LEU A 275 -4.30 10.42 1.14
C LEU A 275 -5.76 10.68 1.54
N ILE A 276 -6.51 9.62 1.92
CA ILE A 276 -7.88 9.76 2.40
C ILE A 276 -7.92 10.60 3.68
N ASN A 277 -7.03 10.29 4.63
CA ASN A 277 -6.93 11.05 5.88
C ASN A 277 -6.43 12.48 5.65
N TYR A 278 -5.50 12.66 4.72
CA TYR A 278 -4.98 13.98 4.34
C TYR A 278 -6.09 14.91 3.85
N ASN A 279 -7.05 14.40 3.08
CA ASN A 279 -8.17 15.16 2.53
C ASN A 279 -9.41 15.23 3.44
N ARG A 280 -9.45 14.50 4.55
CA ARG A 280 -10.52 14.65 5.55
C ARG A 280 -10.41 16.03 6.21
N LYS A 281 -11.44 16.85 6.02
CA LYS A 281 -11.62 18.12 6.69
C LYS A 281 -12.20 17.94 8.07
#